data_79125dc65a5f2118aaf162dac015c22b
#
_entry.id   79125dc65a5f2118aaf162dac015c22b
#
_cell.length_a   1.000
_cell.length_b   1.000
_cell.length_c   1.000
_cell.angle_alpha   90.00
_cell.angle_beta   90.00
_cell.angle_gamma   90.00
#
_symmetry.space_group_name_H-M   'P 1'
#
loop_
_entity.id
_entity.type
_entity.pdbx_description
1 polymer ?
#
loop_
_entity_poly.entity_id
_entity_poly.type
_entity_poly.pdbx_seq_one_letter_code
_entity_poly.pdbx_strand_id
1 'polypeptide(L)' 'MSVADAWARLRILLRDSGRRMPVNDSWIAATAIALGAAVVTQDDDYADIPGLTVIKA' A
#
# COMPACT_ATOMS: atom_id res chain seq x y z
N MET A 1 -7.23 -3.89 -12.22
CA MET A 1 -6.04 -3.04 -12.04
C MET A 1 -4.81 -3.93 -11.91
N SER A 2 -3.76 -3.65 -12.66
CA SER A 2 -2.51 -4.39 -12.52
C SER A 2 -1.76 -3.95 -11.26
N VAL A 3 -0.84 -4.80 -10.79
CA VAL A 3 0.01 -4.45 -9.65
C VAL A 3 0.87 -3.22 -9.97
N ALA A 4 1.38 -3.12 -11.19
CA ALA A 4 2.18 -1.97 -11.61
C ALA A 4 1.36 -0.67 -11.58
N ASP A 5 0.12 -0.70 -12.02
CA ASP A 5 -0.77 0.47 -11.97
C ASP A 5 -1.06 0.87 -10.52
N ALA A 6 -1.34 -0.11 -9.67
CA ALA A 6 -1.59 0.12 -8.24
C ALA A 6 -0.34 0.72 -7.57
N TRP A 7 0.83 0.21 -7.91
CA TRP A 7 2.09 0.71 -7.37
C TRP A 7 2.35 2.15 -7.79
N ALA A 8 2.14 2.48 -9.06
CA ALA A 8 2.34 3.84 -9.56
C ALA A 8 1.41 4.84 -8.84
N ARG A 9 0.14 4.47 -8.66
CA ARG A 9 -0.83 5.30 -7.94
C ARG A 9 -0.45 5.47 -6.47
N LEU A 10 -0.02 4.39 -5.84
CA LEU A 10 0.42 4.42 -4.44
C LEU A 10 1.63 5.34 -4.27
N ARG A 11 2.60 5.29 -5.18
CA ARG A 11 3.78 6.15 -5.12
C ARG A 11 3.41 7.62 -5.19
N ILE A 12 2.48 7.98 -6.07
CA ILE A 12 2.01 9.36 -6.19
C ILE A 12 1.32 9.80 -4.89
N LEU A 13 0.45 8.94 -4.35
CA LEU A 13 -0.27 9.22 -3.11
C LEU A 13 0.68 9.44 -1.94
N LEU A 14 1.69 8.58 -1.79
CA LEU A 14 2.67 8.69 -0.72
C LEU A 14 3.47 9.99 -0.86
N ARG A 15 3.87 10.33 -2.07
CA ARG A 15 4.59 11.58 -2.34
C ARG A 15 3.75 12.80 -1.96
N ASP A 16 2.47 12.82 -2.39
CA ASP A 16 1.59 13.97 -2.16
C ASP A 16 1.24 14.14 -0.69
N SER A 17 1.19 13.05 0.07
CA SER A 17 0.91 13.10 1.51
C SER A 17 2.18 13.24 2.37
N GLY A 18 3.35 13.34 1.75
CA GLY A 18 4.62 13.47 2.48
C GLY A 18 5.06 12.22 3.20
N ARG A 19 4.47 11.08 2.87
CA ARG A 19 4.79 9.81 3.51
C ARG A 19 5.89 9.09 2.76
N ARG A 20 6.69 8.34 3.50
CA ARG A 20 7.71 7.46 2.94
C ARG A 20 7.41 6.02 3.32
N MET A 21 7.63 5.13 2.38
CA MET A 21 7.46 3.70 2.59
C MET A 21 8.61 2.99 1.88
N PRO A 22 9.24 1.97 2.52
CA PRO A 22 10.25 1.16 1.83
C PRO A 22 9.71 0.58 0.53
N VAL A 23 10.56 0.46 -0.48
CA VAL A 23 10.12 0.00 -1.81
C VAL A 23 9.46 -1.38 -1.74
N ASN A 24 10.05 -2.31 -0.98
CA ASN A 24 9.46 -3.64 -0.85
C ASN A 24 8.07 -3.58 -0.23
N ASP A 25 7.88 -2.77 0.80
CA ASP A 25 6.57 -2.62 1.45
C ASP A 25 5.55 -2.00 0.50
N SER A 26 5.98 -1.05 -0.34
CA SER A 26 5.10 -0.44 -1.32
C SER A 26 4.62 -1.44 -2.37
N TRP A 27 5.44 -2.39 -2.78
CA TRP A 27 5.03 -3.46 -3.68
C TRP A 27 4.05 -4.42 -3.01
N ILE A 28 4.24 -4.74 -1.74
CA ILE A 28 3.30 -5.56 -0.97
C ILE A 28 1.94 -4.86 -0.90
N ALA A 29 1.91 -3.59 -0.58
CA ALA A 29 0.67 -2.81 -0.53
C ALA A 29 -0.01 -2.74 -1.89
N ALA A 30 0.76 -2.48 -2.95
CA ALA A 30 0.23 -2.41 -4.32
C ALA A 30 -0.38 -3.74 -4.75
N THR A 31 0.26 -4.85 -4.42
CA THR A 31 -0.25 -6.19 -4.74
C THR A 31 -1.59 -6.43 -4.02
N ALA A 32 -1.68 -6.07 -2.74
CA ALA A 32 -2.92 -6.22 -1.99
C ALA A 32 -4.04 -5.37 -2.57
N ILE A 33 -3.75 -4.12 -2.95
CA ILE A 33 -4.73 -3.22 -3.58
C ILE A 33 -5.22 -3.82 -4.89
N ALA A 34 -4.31 -4.27 -5.75
CA ALA A 34 -4.66 -4.80 -7.06
C ALA A 34 -5.52 -6.07 -6.98
N LEU A 35 -5.28 -6.89 -5.97
CA LEU A 35 -5.99 -8.16 -5.78
C LEU A 35 -7.21 -8.04 -4.86
N GLY A 36 -7.44 -6.89 -4.25
CA GLY A 36 -8.49 -6.74 -3.26
C GLY A 36 -8.25 -7.54 -1.98
N ALA A 37 -7.00 -7.84 -1.69
CA ALA A 37 -6.60 -8.61 -0.51
C ALA A 37 -6.26 -7.69 0.67
N ALA A 38 -6.25 -8.25 1.88
CA ALA A 38 -5.84 -7.51 3.06
C ALA A 38 -4.36 -7.77 3.38
N VAL A 39 -3.71 -6.77 3.97
CA VAL A 39 -2.37 -6.93 4.55
C VAL A 39 -2.53 -7.17 6.05
N VAL A 40 -1.97 -8.26 6.55
CA VAL A 40 -1.95 -8.56 7.98
C VAL A 40 -0.56 -8.20 8.51
N THR A 41 -0.50 -7.21 9.38
CA THR A 41 0.79 -6.69 9.84
C THR A 41 0.66 -6.03 11.21
N GLN A 42 1.77 -5.98 11.95
CA GLN A 42 1.89 -5.16 13.15
C GLN A 42 2.45 -3.78 12.84
N ASP A 43 2.87 -3.56 11.60
CA ASP A 43 3.55 -2.35 11.18
C ASP A 43 2.53 -1.26 10.84
N ASP A 44 2.71 -0.06 11.38
CA ASP A 44 1.86 1.09 11.11
C ASP A 44 2.15 1.75 9.75
N ASP A 45 3.19 1.34 9.06
CA ASP A 45 3.55 1.90 7.74
C ASP A 45 2.45 1.70 6.70
N TYR A 46 1.57 0.72 6.91
CA TYR A 46 0.46 0.44 6.00
C TYR A 46 -0.83 1.16 6.39
N ALA A 47 -0.86 1.89 7.50
CA ALA A 47 -2.07 2.53 7.99
C ALA A 47 -2.49 3.69 7.08
N ASP A 48 -3.81 3.90 6.96
CA ASP A 48 -4.40 5.07 6.27
C ASP A 48 -4.02 5.18 4.79
N ILE A 49 -3.82 4.04 4.13
CA ILE A 49 -3.62 4.02 2.67
C ILE A 49 -4.97 3.77 2.01
N PRO A 50 -5.49 4.73 1.20
CA PRO A 50 -6.77 4.55 0.51
C PRO A 50 -6.75 3.31 -0.39
N GLY A 51 -7.81 2.53 -0.34
CA GLY A 51 -7.95 1.31 -1.14
C GLY A 51 -7.25 0.09 -0.56
N LEU A 52 -6.51 0.24 0.54
CA LEU A 52 -5.82 -0.87 1.19
C LEU A 52 -6.55 -1.26 2.46
N THR A 53 -6.87 -2.56 2.58
CA THR A 53 -7.41 -3.13 3.81
C THR A 53 -6.25 -3.64 4.65
N VAL A 54 -6.16 -3.19 5.89
CA VAL A 54 -5.10 -3.59 6.81
C VAL A 54 -5.72 -4.25 8.02
N ILE A 55 -5.20 -5.41 8.39
CA ILE A 55 -5.58 -6.13 9.60
C ILE A 55 -4.38 -6.07 10.54
N LYS A 56 -4.57 -5.43 11.66
CA LYS A 56 -3.53 -5.31 12.69
C LYS A 56 -3.39 -6.64 13.42
N ALA A 57 -2.22 -7.20 13.37
CA ALA A 57 -1.97 -8.48 14.04
C ALA A 57 -1.68 -8.31 15.53
#